data_00c9c68c43b6944ed8a01fbb527d9707
#
_entry.id   00c9c68c43b6944ed8a01fbb527d9707
#
_cell.length_a   1.000
_cell.length_b   1.000
_cell.length_c   1.000
_cell.angle_alpha   90.00
_cell.angle_beta   90.00
_cell.angle_gamma   90.00
#
_symmetry.space_group_name_H-M   'P 1'
#
loop_
_entity.id
_entity.type
_entity.pdbx_description
1 polymer ?
#
loop_
_entity_poly.entity_id
_entity_poly.type
_entity_poly.pdbx_seq_one_letter_code
_entity_poly.pdbx_strand_id
1 'polypeptide(L)'
;MARIDLVRRAQIGRDRSARTRAELIAAACGLYAARPLDQVTVDDVVGAADVAKGTFYVHFASLSDLQRIVADELAHEFDELLQPRRLALDDPIERIAAGCGAFIVQALRNPAWGSLVAHSAAAMPSVAGVARKRLKEDIDRAARDGQLNGVTPDLAFDFANGIVLHAMQTASEKRLSPEQAPDVVAGILRAIGVAPAKAAAVARRTTARGQN
;
A
#
# COMPACT_ATOMS: atom_id res chain seq x y z
N MET A 1 -30.01 -23.88 30.77
CA MET A 1 -30.27 -23.90 29.31
C MET A 1 -30.34 -22.49 28.68
N ALA A 2 -31.08 -21.52 29.20
CA ALA A 2 -31.24 -20.17 28.59
C ALA A 2 -29.90 -19.38 28.34
N ARG A 3 -28.92 -19.52 29.23
CA ARG A 3 -27.60 -18.78 29.10
C ARG A 3 -26.73 -19.29 27.95
N ILE A 4 -26.81 -20.60 27.64
CA ILE A 4 -26.06 -21.22 26.52
C ILE A 4 -26.68 -20.78 25.19
N ASP A 5 -27.99 -20.64 25.13
CA ASP A 5 -28.71 -20.20 23.93
C ASP A 5 -28.45 -18.73 23.58
N LEU A 6 -28.31 -17.87 24.59
CA LEU A 6 -27.95 -16.46 24.40
C LEU A 6 -26.52 -16.29 23.89
N VAL A 7 -25.54 -17.06 24.40
CA VAL A 7 -24.17 -17.05 23.94
C VAL A 7 -24.09 -17.54 22.49
N ARG A 8 -24.80 -18.61 22.15
CA ARG A 8 -24.83 -19.15 20.77
C ARG A 8 -25.46 -18.17 19.78
N ARG A 9 -26.58 -17.51 20.15
CA ARG A 9 -27.23 -16.48 19.31
C ARG A 9 -26.31 -15.27 19.11
N ALA A 10 -25.63 -14.82 20.17
CA ALA A 10 -24.64 -13.73 20.07
C ALA A 10 -23.44 -14.11 19.19
N GLN A 11 -23.01 -15.38 19.21
CA GLN A 11 -21.94 -15.86 18.33
C GLN A 11 -22.40 -15.87 16.87
N ILE A 12 -23.57 -16.47 16.57
CA ILE A 12 -24.14 -16.47 15.21
C ILE A 12 -24.33 -15.04 14.67
N GLY A 13 -24.76 -14.11 15.53
CA GLY A 13 -24.89 -12.70 15.15
C GLY A 13 -23.53 -12.06 14.80
N ARG A 14 -22.48 -12.33 15.58
CA ARG A 14 -21.11 -11.86 15.30
C ARG A 14 -20.56 -12.45 13.99
N ASP A 15 -20.73 -13.76 13.78
CA ASP A 15 -20.23 -14.43 12.58
C ASP A 15 -20.92 -13.90 11.32
N ARG A 16 -22.24 -13.65 11.38
CA ARG A 16 -23.00 -13.05 10.29
C ARG A 16 -22.55 -11.61 10.02
N SER A 17 -22.35 -10.82 11.07
CA SER A 17 -21.84 -9.44 10.95
C SER A 17 -20.44 -9.39 10.33
N ALA A 18 -19.54 -10.25 10.78
CA ALA A 18 -18.20 -10.36 10.21
C ALA A 18 -18.21 -10.75 8.71
N ARG A 19 -19.09 -11.68 8.35
CA ARG A 19 -19.27 -12.10 6.96
C ARG A 19 -19.77 -10.95 6.09
N THR A 20 -20.82 -10.25 6.51
CA THR A 20 -21.35 -9.11 5.76
C THR A 20 -20.32 -7.99 5.59
N ARG A 21 -19.49 -7.74 6.64
CA ARG A 21 -18.37 -6.78 6.55
C ARG A 21 -17.35 -7.20 5.50
N ALA A 22 -16.99 -8.48 5.45
CA ALA A 22 -16.06 -9.01 4.45
C ALA A 22 -16.63 -8.93 3.02
N GLU A 23 -17.94 -9.20 2.85
CA GLU A 23 -18.65 -9.07 1.57
C GLU A 23 -18.61 -7.62 1.03
N LEU A 24 -18.83 -6.63 1.92
CA LEU A 24 -18.72 -5.21 1.57
C LEU A 24 -17.30 -4.81 1.16
N ILE A 25 -16.28 -5.29 1.87
CA ILE A 25 -14.86 -5.05 1.53
C ILE A 25 -14.52 -5.68 0.17
N ALA A 26 -14.90 -6.94 -0.05
CA ALA A 26 -14.64 -7.63 -1.31
C ALA A 26 -15.33 -6.93 -2.51
N ALA A 27 -16.58 -6.48 -2.33
CA ALA A 27 -17.30 -5.69 -3.34
C ALA A 27 -16.57 -4.38 -3.66
N ALA A 28 -16.10 -3.66 -2.63
CA ALA A 28 -15.35 -2.42 -2.80
C ALA A 28 -14.00 -2.66 -3.49
N CYS A 29 -13.26 -3.72 -3.15
CA CYS A 29 -12.02 -4.11 -3.84
C CYS A 29 -12.25 -4.29 -5.35
N GLY A 30 -13.31 -5.00 -5.72
CA GLY A 30 -13.67 -5.20 -7.13
C GLY A 30 -14.01 -3.88 -7.86
N LEU A 31 -14.74 -2.99 -7.19
CA LEU A 31 -15.11 -1.68 -7.76
C LEU A 31 -13.88 -0.78 -7.93
N TYR A 32 -13.00 -0.68 -6.93
CA TYR A 32 -11.78 0.13 -7.00
C TYR A 32 -10.72 -0.45 -7.94
N ALA A 33 -10.78 -1.73 -8.25
CA ALA A 33 -9.95 -2.32 -9.31
C ALA A 33 -10.41 -1.90 -10.72
N ALA A 34 -11.69 -1.58 -10.89
CA ALA A 34 -12.31 -1.31 -12.18
C ALA A 34 -12.59 0.18 -12.47
N ARG A 35 -12.68 1.02 -11.44
CA ARG A 35 -13.11 2.43 -11.56
C ARG A 35 -12.23 3.37 -10.76
N PRO A 36 -12.07 4.65 -11.20
CA PRO A 36 -11.44 5.71 -10.41
C PRO A 36 -12.09 5.88 -9.03
N LEU A 37 -11.28 6.29 -8.06
CA LEU A 37 -11.67 6.41 -6.65
C LEU A 37 -12.90 7.29 -6.43
N ASP A 38 -12.98 8.40 -7.15
CA ASP A 38 -14.04 9.43 -7.09
C ASP A 38 -15.35 9.00 -7.74
N GLN A 39 -15.34 7.91 -8.52
CA GLN A 39 -16.53 7.40 -9.24
C GLN A 39 -17.23 6.26 -8.50
N VAL A 40 -16.71 5.80 -7.37
CA VAL A 40 -17.33 4.75 -6.56
C VAL A 40 -18.13 5.38 -5.43
N THR A 41 -19.38 5.00 -5.32
CA THR A 41 -20.34 5.49 -4.31
C THR A 41 -20.72 4.39 -3.32
N VAL A 42 -21.35 4.78 -2.20
CA VAL A 42 -21.93 3.81 -1.25
C VAL A 42 -22.98 2.93 -1.95
N ASP A 43 -23.77 3.51 -2.86
CA ASP A 43 -24.81 2.77 -3.57
C ASP A 43 -24.23 1.71 -4.51
N ASP A 44 -23.09 1.98 -5.14
CA ASP A 44 -22.36 0.98 -5.94
C ASP A 44 -21.88 -0.19 -5.04
N VAL A 45 -21.30 0.14 -3.89
CA VAL A 45 -20.76 -0.89 -2.96
C VAL A 45 -21.87 -1.79 -2.42
N VAL A 46 -22.97 -1.21 -1.94
CA VAL A 46 -24.08 -2.03 -1.39
C VAL A 46 -24.80 -2.80 -2.48
N GLY A 47 -24.90 -2.25 -3.68
CA GLY A 47 -25.45 -2.97 -4.85
C GLY A 47 -24.59 -4.15 -5.25
N ALA A 48 -23.26 -3.99 -5.27
CA ALA A 48 -22.33 -5.07 -5.58
C ALA A 48 -22.27 -6.16 -4.49
N ALA A 49 -22.51 -5.80 -3.21
CA ALA A 49 -22.55 -6.73 -2.07
C ALA A 49 -23.92 -7.33 -1.82
N ASP A 50 -24.96 -6.91 -2.56
CA ASP A 50 -26.38 -7.32 -2.37
C ASP A 50 -26.88 -7.10 -0.93
N VAL A 51 -26.61 -5.92 -0.37
CA VAL A 51 -27.05 -5.55 0.98
C VAL A 51 -27.78 -4.20 0.99
N ALA A 52 -28.59 -3.96 2.02
CA ALA A 52 -29.26 -2.67 2.19
C ALA A 52 -28.26 -1.56 2.58
N LYS A 53 -28.50 -0.32 2.14
CA LYS A 53 -27.66 0.85 2.46
C LYS A 53 -27.48 1.07 3.97
N GLY A 54 -28.51 0.80 4.78
CA GLY A 54 -28.40 0.85 6.24
C GLY A 54 -27.38 -0.14 6.81
N THR A 55 -27.22 -1.31 6.17
CA THR A 55 -26.22 -2.31 6.56
C THR A 55 -24.78 -1.79 6.39
N PHE A 56 -24.51 -1.01 5.35
CA PHE A 56 -23.22 -0.35 5.17
C PHE A 56 -22.84 0.49 6.39
N TYR A 57 -23.75 1.35 6.86
CA TYR A 57 -23.50 2.26 7.99
C TYR A 57 -23.42 1.56 9.36
N VAL A 58 -23.84 0.30 9.46
CA VAL A 58 -23.57 -0.55 10.64
C VAL A 58 -22.09 -0.92 10.72
N HIS A 59 -21.39 -1.07 9.56
CA HIS A 59 -20.02 -1.54 9.47
C HIS A 59 -18.98 -0.46 9.25
N PHE A 60 -19.35 0.62 8.55
CA PHE A 60 -18.43 1.69 8.14
C PHE A 60 -19.07 3.06 8.39
N ALA A 61 -18.32 3.96 9.03
CA ALA A 61 -18.80 5.31 9.33
C ALA A 61 -18.99 6.14 8.04
N SER A 62 -18.21 5.86 7.00
CA SER A 62 -18.25 6.57 5.72
C SER A 62 -17.63 5.73 4.60
N LEU A 63 -17.81 6.18 3.35
CA LEU A 63 -17.11 5.60 2.21
C LEU A 63 -15.57 5.73 2.36
N SER A 64 -15.09 6.86 2.88
CA SER A 64 -13.66 7.06 3.14
C SER A 64 -13.09 6.10 4.19
N ASP A 65 -13.90 5.69 5.19
CA ASP A 65 -13.49 4.67 6.15
C ASP A 65 -13.33 3.30 5.48
N LEU A 66 -14.28 2.92 4.62
CA LEU A 66 -14.15 1.70 3.81
C LEU A 66 -12.94 1.78 2.86
N GLN A 67 -12.73 2.91 2.15
CA GLN A 67 -11.59 3.12 1.25
C GLN A 67 -10.27 2.89 1.97
N ARG A 68 -10.12 3.45 3.17
CA ARG A 68 -8.94 3.28 4.01
C ARG A 68 -8.67 1.81 4.33
N ILE A 69 -9.70 1.07 4.72
CA ILE A 69 -9.59 -0.35 5.09
C ILE A 69 -9.19 -1.17 3.86
N VAL A 70 -9.85 -0.94 2.73
CA VAL A 70 -9.51 -1.61 1.46
C VAL A 70 -8.08 -1.29 1.03
N ALA A 71 -7.67 -0.02 1.14
CA ALA A 71 -6.32 0.40 0.80
C ALA A 71 -5.26 -0.29 1.67
N ASP A 72 -5.53 -0.42 2.97
CA ASP A 72 -4.61 -1.08 3.91
C ASP A 72 -4.50 -2.59 3.63
N GLU A 73 -5.63 -3.27 3.40
CA GLU A 73 -5.65 -4.69 3.02
C GLU A 73 -4.88 -4.94 1.71
N LEU A 74 -5.16 -4.16 0.65
CA LEU A 74 -4.50 -4.29 -0.64
C LEU A 74 -2.99 -3.98 -0.57
N ALA A 75 -2.59 -2.98 0.22
CA ALA A 75 -1.18 -2.65 0.42
C ALA A 75 -0.47 -3.74 1.21
N HIS A 76 -1.14 -4.31 2.23
CA HIS A 76 -0.60 -5.39 3.03
C HIS A 76 -0.41 -6.68 2.21
N GLU A 77 -1.43 -7.11 1.47
CA GLU A 77 -1.35 -8.28 0.59
C GLU A 77 -0.20 -8.14 -0.43
N PHE A 78 -0.09 -6.96 -1.05
CA PHE A 78 0.98 -6.70 -1.99
C PHE A 78 2.36 -6.72 -1.33
N ASP A 79 2.52 -6.12 -0.14
CA ASP A 79 3.78 -6.13 0.60
C ASP A 79 4.18 -7.56 1.02
N GLU A 80 3.23 -8.41 1.44
CA GLU A 80 3.50 -9.82 1.75
C GLU A 80 4.00 -10.62 0.53
N LEU A 81 3.46 -10.35 -0.66
CA LEU A 81 3.95 -10.95 -1.91
C LEU A 81 5.39 -10.56 -2.24
N LEU A 82 5.85 -9.40 -1.77
CA LEU A 82 7.22 -8.93 -1.98
C LEU A 82 8.23 -9.54 -1.01
N GLN A 83 7.79 -10.04 0.15
CA GLN A 83 8.69 -10.47 1.23
C GLN A 83 9.72 -11.51 0.82
N PRO A 84 9.39 -12.62 0.11
CA PRO A 84 10.39 -13.62 -0.26
C PRO A 84 11.54 -13.02 -1.10
N ARG A 85 11.20 -12.08 -2.00
CA ARG A 85 12.19 -11.40 -2.85
C ARG A 85 13.03 -10.40 -2.04
N ARG A 86 12.42 -9.66 -1.11
CA ARG A 86 13.14 -8.71 -0.25
C ARG A 86 14.08 -9.40 0.71
N LEU A 87 13.66 -10.50 1.34
CA LEU A 87 14.47 -11.25 2.29
C LEU A 87 15.67 -11.94 1.63
N ALA A 88 15.62 -12.18 0.31
CA ALA A 88 16.76 -12.67 -0.47
C ALA A 88 17.83 -11.60 -0.76
N LEU A 89 17.60 -10.35 -0.38
CA LEU A 89 18.55 -9.25 -0.52
C LEU A 89 19.24 -8.97 0.82
N ASP A 90 20.58 -8.93 0.84
CA ASP A 90 21.34 -8.63 2.06
C ASP A 90 21.53 -7.12 2.28
N ASP A 91 21.76 -6.36 1.19
CA ASP A 91 21.97 -4.90 1.26
C ASP A 91 20.65 -4.17 1.56
N PRO A 92 20.54 -3.42 2.67
CA PRO A 92 19.34 -2.64 2.99
C PRO A 92 18.98 -1.63 1.91
N ILE A 93 19.95 -1.06 1.18
CA ILE A 93 19.68 -0.16 0.05
C ILE A 93 18.97 -0.90 -1.10
N GLU A 94 19.34 -2.14 -1.38
CA GLU A 94 18.65 -2.96 -2.37
C GLU A 94 17.22 -3.31 -1.92
N ARG A 95 16.98 -3.56 -0.62
CA ARG A 95 15.63 -3.79 -0.06
C ARG A 95 14.76 -2.55 -0.18
N ILE A 96 15.29 -1.36 0.15
CA ILE A 96 14.59 -0.08 -0.02
C ILE A 96 14.22 0.12 -1.49
N ALA A 97 15.16 -0.05 -2.40
CA ALA A 97 14.93 0.11 -3.84
C ALA A 97 13.89 -0.89 -4.38
N ALA A 98 13.98 -2.16 -3.97
CA ALA A 98 13.05 -3.19 -4.40
C ALA A 98 11.62 -2.92 -3.88
N GLY A 99 11.46 -2.56 -2.60
CA GLY A 99 10.18 -2.23 -2.01
C GLY A 99 9.54 -0.99 -2.66
N CYS A 100 10.25 0.13 -2.67
CA CYS A 100 9.77 1.37 -3.29
C CYS A 100 9.44 1.19 -4.78
N GLY A 101 10.35 0.54 -5.52
CA GLY A 101 10.17 0.29 -6.95
C GLY A 101 8.97 -0.61 -7.25
N ALA A 102 8.73 -1.64 -6.43
CA ALA A 102 7.60 -2.54 -6.61
C ALA A 102 6.25 -1.82 -6.45
N PHE A 103 6.08 -0.96 -5.43
CA PHE A 103 4.86 -0.16 -5.26
C PHE A 103 4.63 0.80 -6.42
N ILE A 104 5.67 1.45 -6.94
CA ILE A 104 5.58 2.33 -8.12
C ILE A 104 5.19 1.53 -9.37
N VAL A 105 5.83 0.39 -9.63
CA VAL A 105 5.52 -0.47 -10.78
C VAL A 105 4.10 -1.03 -10.67
N GLN A 106 3.64 -1.40 -9.48
CA GLN A 106 2.27 -1.84 -9.26
C GLN A 106 1.25 -0.74 -9.58
N ALA A 107 1.53 0.51 -9.18
CA ALA A 107 0.67 1.65 -9.52
C ALA A 107 0.64 1.94 -11.04
N LEU A 108 1.76 1.73 -11.75
CA LEU A 108 1.81 1.82 -13.22
C LEU A 108 0.96 0.72 -13.89
N ARG A 109 0.99 -0.51 -13.35
CA ARG A 109 0.21 -1.65 -13.87
C ARG A 109 -1.27 -1.57 -13.52
N ASN A 110 -1.59 -1.06 -12.35
CA ASN A 110 -2.96 -0.91 -11.85
C ASN A 110 -3.16 0.51 -11.28
N PRO A 111 -3.51 1.49 -12.14
CA PRO A 111 -3.71 2.88 -11.73
C PRO A 111 -4.78 3.06 -10.65
N ALA A 112 -5.86 2.27 -10.67
CA ALA A 112 -6.92 2.34 -9.66
C ALA A 112 -6.40 1.93 -8.27
N TRP A 113 -5.64 0.84 -8.18
CA TRP A 113 -4.94 0.41 -6.97
C TRP A 113 -3.96 1.48 -6.48
N GLY A 114 -3.13 2.01 -7.37
CA GLY A 114 -2.14 3.03 -7.05
C GLY A 114 -2.77 4.31 -6.48
N SER A 115 -3.84 4.79 -7.11
CA SER A 115 -4.60 5.96 -6.65
C SER A 115 -5.21 5.73 -5.26
N LEU A 116 -5.87 4.58 -5.04
CA LEU A 116 -6.50 4.24 -3.77
C LEU A 116 -5.47 4.18 -2.63
N VAL A 117 -4.38 3.43 -2.83
CA VAL A 117 -3.35 3.23 -1.80
C VAL A 117 -2.62 4.54 -1.52
N ALA A 118 -2.17 5.27 -2.55
CA ALA A 118 -1.43 6.52 -2.37
C ALA A 118 -2.28 7.60 -1.70
N HIS A 119 -3.53 7.79 -2.13
CA HIS A 119 -4.45 8.77 -1.54
C HIS A 119 -4.74 8.44 -0.06
N SER A 120 -5.08 7.18 0.23
CA SER A 120 -5.41 6.76 1.59
C SER A 120 -4.19 6.81 2.52
N ALA A 121 -3.00 6.41 2.05
CA ALA A 121 -1.76 6.47 2.84
C ALA A 121 -1.28 7.91 3.09
N ALA A 122 -1.52 8.84 2.16
CA ALA A 122 -1.24 10.26 2.35
C ALA A 122 -2.16 10.91 3.40
N ALA A 123 -3.44 10.50 3.42
CA ALA A 123 -4.42 11.00 4.38
C ALA A 123 -4.28 10.38 5.77
N MET A 124 -3.86 9.10 5.85
CA MET A 124 -3.78 8.34 7.10
C MET A 124 -2.50 7.48 7.18
N PRO A 125 -1.57 7.84 8.08
CA PRO A 125 -0.30 7.12 8.24
C PRO A 125 -0.41 5.63 8.61
N SER A 126 -1.57 5.17 9.09
CA SER A 126 -1.82 3.75 9.39
C SER A 126 -1.96 2.88 8.14
N VAL A 127 -2.39 3.46 7.01
CA VAL A 127 -2.50 2.74 5.75
C VAL A 127 -1.11 2.36 5.24
N ALA A 128 -0.98 1.14 4.73
CA ALA A 128 0.29 0.53 4.37
C ALA A 128 1.28 0.46 5.57
N GLY A 129 0.76 0.37 6.80
CA GLY A 129 1.56 0.44 8.02
C GLY A 129 2.69 -0.57 8.08
N VAL A 130 2.46 -1.81 7.61
CA VAL A 130 3.49 -2.88 7.57
C VAL A 130 4.59 -2.53 6.58
N ALA A 131 4.25 -2.11 5.35
CA ALA A 131 5.25 -1.71 4.35
C ALA A 131 6.07 -0.50 4.81
N ARG A 132 5.43 0.49 5.45
CA ARG A 132 6.10 1.67 6.03
C ARG A 132 7.05 1.29 7.17
N LYS A 133 6.64 0.38 8.05
CA LYS A 133 7.49 -0.15 9.13
C LYS A 133 8.74 -0.83 8.57
N ARG A 134 8.57 -1.68 7.56
CA ARG A 134 9.68 -2.37 6.89
C ARG A 134 10.64 -1.40 6.18
N LEU A 135 10.10 -0.38 5.52
CA LEU A 135 10.91 0.69 4.93
C LEU A 135 11.74 1.40 6.00
N LYS A 136 11.14 1.74 7.15
CA LYS A 136 11.85 2.38 8.27
C LYS A 136 12.94 1.47 8.83
N GLU A 137 12.67 0.18 9.02
CA GLU A 137 13.64 -0.80 9.50
C GLU A 137 14.86 -0.94 8.56
N ASP A 138 14.62 -0.97 7.23
CA ASP A 138 15.71 -1.03 6.23
C ASP A 138 16.51 0.29 6.20
N ILE A 139 15.87 1.45 6.34
CA ILE A 139 16.54 2.76 6.43
C ILE A 139 17.39 2.83 7.71
N ASP A 140 16.87 2.41 8.86
CA ASP A 140 17.59 2.39 10.13
C ASP A 140 18.81 1.45 10.05
N ARG A 141 18.69 0.33 9.34
CA ARG A 141 19.81 -0.57 9.08
C ARG A 141 20.85 0.10 8.17
N ALA A 142 20.42 0.71 7.06
CA ALA A 142 21.33 1.42 6.15
C ALA A 142 22.10 2.56 6.86
N ALA A 143 21.44 3.26 7.79
CA ALA A 143 22.08 4.30 8.60
C ALA A 143 23.12 3.72 9.56
N ARG A 144 22.80 2.62 10.27
CA ARG A 144 23.79 1.92 11.14
C ARG A 144 25.00 1.41 10.36
N ASP A 145 24.78 0.96 9.13
CA ASP A 145 25.83 0.47 8.24
C ASP A 145 26.63 1.61 7.54
N GLY A 146 26.35 2.88 7.91
CA GLY A 146 27.04 4.06 7.35
C GLY A 146 26.77 4.31 5.87
N GLN A 147 25.64 3.83 5.32
CA GLN A 147 25.33 3.93 3.90
C GLN A 147 24.53 5.19 3.52
N LEU A 148 24.08 5.97 4.51
CA LEU A 148 23.36 7.23 4.33
C LEU A 148 24.27 8.40 4.67
N ASN A 149 24.37 9.39 3.77
CA ASN A 149 25.22 10.56 3.96
C ASN A 149 24.38 11.82 4.13
N GLY A 150 24.58 12.55 5.23
CA GLY A 150 24.01 13.87 5.46
C GLY A 150 22.51 13.92 5.72
N VAL A 151 21.87 12.75 5.97
CA VAL A 151 20.42 12.66 6.23
C VAL A 151 20.19 11.80 7.47
N THR A 152 19.34 12.26 8.39
CA THR A 152 18.93 11.46 9.54
C THR A 152 17.97 10.34 9.10
N PRO A 153 17.89 9.19 9.82
CA PRO A 153 17.00 8.09 9.45
C PRO A 153 15.52 8.48 9.36
N ASP A 154 15.05 9.39 10.20
CA ASP A 154 13.66 9.84 10.19
C ASP A 154 13.37 10.70 8.96
N LEU A 155 14.27 11.63 8.63
CA LEU A 155 14.14 12.45 7.42
C LEU A 155 14.29 11.61 6.14
N ALA A 156 15.19 10.61 6.15
CA ALA A 156 15.32 9.67 5.05
C ALA A 156 14.03 8.88 4.82
N PHE A 157 13.36 8.45 5.91
CA PHE A 157 12.06 7.80 5.80
C PHE A 157 10.99 8.73 5.21
N ASP A 158 10.90 9.97 5.68
CA ASP A 158 9.94 10.95 5.17
C ASP A 158 10.16 11.24 3.68
N PHE A 159 11.41 11.41 3.26
CA PHE A 159 11.74 11.59 1.84
C PHE A 159 11.35 10.38 1.00
N ALA A 160 11.77 9.18 1.40
CA ALA A 160 11.47 7.97 0.65
C ALA A 160 9.96 7.75 0.55
N ASN A 161 9.24 7.82 1.67
CA ASN A 161 7.80 7.64 1.72
C ASN A 161 7.04 8.70 0.91
N GLY A 162 7.41 9.98 1.03
CA GLY A 162 6.78 11.07 0.29
C GLY A 162 6.96 10.93 -1.23
N ILE A 163 8.18 10.59 -1.68
CA ILE A 163 8.46 10.39 -3.11
C ILE A 163 7.71 9.17 -3.66
N VAL A 164 7.66 8.05 -2.92
CA VAL A 164 6.91 6.86 -3.34
C VAL A 164 5.43 7.17 -3.51
N LEU A 165 4.78 7.80 -2.52
CA LEU A 165 3.37 8.13 -2.60
C LEU A 165 3.07 9.08 -3.76
N HIS A 166 3.89 10.11 -3.96
CA HIS A 166 3.73 11.01 -5.09
C HIS A 166 3.95 10.32 -6.43
N ALA A 167 4.96 9.45 -6.54
CA ALA A 167 5.22 8.68 -7.75
C ALA A 167 4.06 7.71 -8.08
N MET A 168 3.48 7.04 -7.07
CA MET A 168 2.30 6.20 -7.25
C MET A 168 1.10 7.00 -7.75
N GLN A 169 0.86 8.20 -7.20
CA GLN A 169 -0.20 9.08 -7.67
C GLN A 169 0.05 9.52 -9.12
N THR A 170 1.27 9.98 -9.44
CA THR A 170 1.67 10.39 -10.79
C THR A 170 1.54 9.26 -11.81
N ALA A 171 1.87 8.01 -11.39
CA ALA A 171 1.67 6.81 -12.20
C ALA A 171 0.18 6.54 -12.46
N SER A 172 -0.67 6.70 -11.45
CA SER A 172 -2.11 6.51 -11.56
C SER A 172 -2.77 7.53 -12.50
N GLU A 173 -2.23 8.74 -12.55
CA GLU A 173 -2.65 9.81 -13.46
C GLU A 173 -2.04 9.68 -14.89
N LYS A 174 -1.32 8.59 -15.17
CA LYS A 174 -0.62 8.33 -16.44
C LYS A 174 0.42 9.41 -16.82
N ARG A 175 0.97 10.11 -15.83
CA ARG A 175 2.03 11.13 -15.99
C ARG A 175 3.44 10.59 -15.72
N LEU A 176 3.55 9.32 -15.31
CA LEU A 176 4.80 8.57 -15.16
C LEU A 176 4.78 7.37 -16.11
N SER A 177 5.86 7.16 -16.84
CA SER A 177 6.01 5.98 -17.71
C SER A 177 6.79 4.85 -17.02
N PRO A 178 6.61 3.58 -17.45
CA PRO A 178 7.37 2.46 -16.90
C PRO A 178 8.89 2.62 -17.02
N GLU A 179 9.39 3.26 -18.09
CA GLU A 179 10.81 3.50 -18.36
C GLU A 179 11.42 4.49 -17.36
N GLN A 180 10.60 5.36 -16.76
CA GLN A 180 11.04 6.34 -15.77
C GLN A 180 11.11 5.76 -14.34
N ALA A 181 10.51 4.59 -14.08
CA ALA A 181 10.49 3.99 -12.74
C ALA A 181 11.91 3.80 -12.15
N PRO A 182 12.93 3.35 -12.88
CA PRO A 182 14.31 3.29 -12.37
C PRO A 182 14.86 4.65 -11.94
N ASP A 183 14.55 5.72 -12.67
CA ASP A 183 15.03 7.07 -12.36
C ASP A 183 14.37 7.62 -11.08
N VAL A 184 13.09 7.33 -10.87
CA VAL A 184 12.39 7.66 -9.63
C VAL A 184 13.01 6.93 -8.44
N VAL A 185 13.26 5.61 -8.57
CA VAL A 185 13.93 4.83 -7.51
C VAL A 185 15.34 5.36 -7.23
N ALA A 186 16.12 5.70 -8.27
CA ALA A 186 17.41 6.34 -8.09
C ALA A 186 17.30 7.71 -7.40
N GLY A 187 16.23 8.47 -7.69
CA GLY A 187 15.90 9.72 -7.02
C GLY A 187 15.63 9.53 -5.53
N ILE A 188 14.81 8.52 -5.16
CA ILE A 188 14.56 8.15 -3.76
C ILE A 188 15.86 7.83 -3.03
N LEU A 189 16.70 6.97 -3.62
CA LEU A 189 17.97 6.57 -3.00
C LEU A 189 18.91 7.76 -2.79
N ARG A 190 18.99 8.69 -3.75
CA ARG A 190 19.78 9.93 -3.60
C ARG A 190 19.21 10.83 -2.50
N ALA A 191 17.90 10.97 -2.42
CA ALA A 191 17.23 11.79 -1.40
C ALA A 191 17.50 11.29 0.01
N ILE A 192 17.66 9.97 0.20
CA ILE A 192 18.02 9.38 1.50
C ILE A 192 19.54 9.35 1.75
N GLY A 193 20.35 9.97 0.91
CA GLY A 193 21.79 10.12 1.13
C GLY A 193 22.66 9.01 0.52
N VAL A 194 22.13 8.15 -0.34
CA VAL A 194 22.94 7.16 -1.07
C VAL A 194 23.75 7.83 -2.19
N ALA A 195 25.02 7.48 -2.33
CA ALA A 195 25.90 8.01 -3.35
C ALA A 195 25.31 7.81 -4.77
N PRO A 196 25.38 8.83 -5.66
CA PRO A 196 24.67 8.83 -6.96
C PRO A 196 24.97 7.60 -7.84
N ALA A 197 26.22 7.17 -7.90
CA ALA A 197 26.62 6.00 -8.68
C ALA A 197 26.00 4.70 -8.16
N LYS A 198 26.00 4.49 -6.82
CA LYS A 198 25.35 3.34 -6.16
C LYS A 198 23.84 3.40 -6.39
N ALA A 199 23.21 4.57 -6.19
CA ALA A 199 21.78 4.76 -6.37
C ALA A 199 21.31 4.35 -7.79
N ALA A 200 22.00 4.84 -8.83
CA ALA A 200 21.68 4.50 -10.21
C ALA A 200 21.90 3.01 -10.54
N ALA A 201 22.95 2.39 -10.02
CA ALA A 201 23.25 0.99 -10.25
C ALA A 201 22.20 0.07 -9.57
N VAL A 202 21.84 0.37 -8.32
CA VAL A 202 20.85 -0.41 -7.55
C VAL A 202 19.45 -0.26 -8.18
N ALA A 203 19.03 0.95 -8.52
CA ALA A 203 17.72 1.21 -9.12
C ALA A 203 17.50 0.40 -10.40
N ARG A 204 18.47 0.38 -11.32
CA ARG A 204 18.38 -0.42 -12.56
C ARG A 204 18.25 -1.90 -12.30
N ARG A 205 19.02 -2.47 -11.34
CA ARG A 205 18.96 -3.91 -11.03
C ARG A 205 17.63 -4.32 -10.41
N THR A 206 17.09 -3.51 -9.51
CA THR A 206 15.88 -3.86 -8.76
C THR A 206 14.60 -3.70 -9.58
N THR A 207 14.52 -2.68 -10.43
CA THR A 207 13.36 -2.47 -11.30
C THR A 207 13.30 -3.46 -12.47
N ALA A 208 14.43 -3.86 -13.05
CA ALA A 208 14.48 -4.91 -14.08
C ALA A 208 13.97 -6.26 -13.57
N ARG A 209 14.29 -6.62 -12.32
CA ARG A 209 13.80 -7.87 -11.68
C ARG A 209 12.31 -7.83 -11.29
N GLY A 210 11.70 -6.67 -11.20
CA GLY A 210 10.29 -6.50 -10.88
C GLY A 210 9.35 -6.59 -12.10
N GLN A 211 9.89 -6.66 -13.31
CA GLN A 211 9.11 -6.76 -14.54
C GLN A 211 8.80 -8.20 -14.97
N ASN A 212 9.47 -9.18 -14.39
CA ASN A 212 9.23 -10.61 -14.56
C ASN A 212 8.45 -11.18 -13.37
#